data_c6211e29b96483d88bf4b4ba6b959e94
#
_entry.id   c6211e29b96483d88bf4b4ba6b959e94
#
_cell.length_a   1.000
_cell.length_b   1.000
_cell.length_c   1.000
_cell.angle_alpha   90.00
_cell.angle_beta   90.00
_cell.angle_gamma   90.00
#
_symmetry.space_group_name_H-M   'P 1'
#
loop_
_entity.id
_entity.type
_entity.pdbx_description
1 polymer ?
#
loop_
_entity_poly.entity_id
_entity_poly.type
_entity_poly.pdbx_seq_one_letter_code
_entity_poly.pdbx_strand_id
1 'polypeptide(L)'
;LKQAQGAFDTNDLLIAAYKLLDEDDELAQAYRDSFDSVMVDEFQDTDNLQVGIVSKICDEGLTTLATVGDAQQSIYGFRGADLEVYQRTRAMMRERGSNEVELTINYRSQPDILRFVEDIFSKPEFFGSEFLKVSSGREEGSGPPWLMPDEPRVKILFSAGHKAEKGQGRTSTDALRQADAVALADEFERLHAQGASYGDMAILLQSTKGA
;
A
#
# COMPACT_ATOMS: atom_id res chain seq x y z
N LEU A 1 -26.19 -20.34 -4.08
CA LEU A 1 -25.52 -21.19 -5.11
C LEU A 1 -24.21 -21.80 -4.55
N LYS A 2 -23.30 -21.04 -3.90
CA LYS A 2 -22.03 -21.53 -3.37
C LYS A 2 -22.22 -22.61 -2.28
N GLN A 3 -23.10 -22.37 -1.30
CA GLN A 3 -23.38 -23.34 -0.22
C GLN A 3 -23.91 -24.68 -0.73
N ALA A 4 -24.70 -24.69 -1.81
CA ALA A 4 -25.18 -25.90 -2.41
C ALA A 4 -24.09 -26.72 -3.14
N GLN A 5 -22.96 -26.12 -3.42
CA GLN A 5 -21.82 -26.74 -4.09
C GLN A 5 -20.67 -27.07 -3.11
N GLY A 6 -20.81 -26.75 -1.80
CA GLY A 6 -19.75 -26.92 -0.81
C GLY A 6 -18.51 -26.06 -1.09
N ALA A 7 -18.67 -24.96 -1.86
CA ALA A 7 -17.59 -24.07 -2.20
C ALA A 7 -17.61 -22.83 -1.30
N PHE A 8 -16.48 -22.50 -0.70
CA PHE A 8 -16.28 -21.31 0.13
C PHE A 8 -15.17 -20.46 -0.51
N ASP A 9 -15.38 -19.15 -0.52
CA ASP A 9 -14.29 -18.20 -0.78
C ASP A 9 -13.77 -17.60 0.55
N THR A 10 -12.73 -16.79 0.46
CA THR A 10 -12.10 -16.16 1.64
C THR A 10 -13.09 -15.32 2.44
N ASN A 11 -14.01 -14.61 1.76
CA ASN A 11 -15.01 -13.79 2.43
C ASN A 11 -16.05 -14.63 3.18
N ASP A 12 -16.45 -15.79 2.62
CA ASP A 12 -17.35 -16.74 3.30
C ASP A 12 -16.71 -17.26 4.61
N LEU A 13 -15.39 -17.48 4.63
CA LEU A 13 -14.65 -17.88 5.83
C LEU A 13 -14.61 -16.77 6.88
N LEU A 14 -14.38 -15.54 6.49
CA LEU A 14 -14.41 -14.38 7.41
C LEU A 14 -15.82 -14.20 8.00
N ILE A 15 -16.88 -14.30 7.19
CA ILE A 15 -18.25 -14.24 7.68
C ILE A 15 -18.54 -15.36 8.67
N ALA A 16 -18.08 -16.58 8.40
CA ALA A 16 -18.28 -17.71 9.28
C ALA A 16 -17.52 -17.51 10.62
N ALA A 17 -16.28 -17.03 10.57
CA ALA A 17 -15.50 -16.72 11.76
C ALA A 17 -16.15 -15.63 12.61
N TYR A 18 -16.59 -14.53 11.97
CA TYR A 18 -17.29 -13.47 12.67
C TYR A 18 -18.55 -13.97 13.39
N LYS A 19 -19.42 -14.72 12.66
CA LYS A 19 -20.64 -15.29 13.24
C LYS A 19 -20.36 -16.21 14.40
N LEU A 20 -19.37 -17.09 14.26
CA LEU A 20 -19.00 -18.03 15.31
C LEU A 20 -18.59 -17.30 16.60
N LEU A 21 -17.78 -16.24 16.48
CA LEU A 21 -17.38 -15.41 17.61
C LEU A 21 -18.49 -14.49 18.14
N ASP A 22 -19.50 -14.19 17.33
CA ASP A 22 -20.67 -13.37 17.71
C ASP A 22 -21.73 -14.19 18.42
N GLU A 23 -21.92 -15.45 18.04
CA GLU A 23 -22.94 -16.36 18.56
C GLU A 23 -22.48 -17.20 19.75
N ASP A 24 -21.14 -17.34 19.95
CA ASP A 24 -20.55 -18.16 21.01
C ASP A 24 -19.62 -17.30 21.90
N ASP A 25 -20.19 -16.76 22.99
CA ASP A 25 -19.45 -15.93 23.94
C ASP A 25 -18.35 -16.70 24.68
N GLU A 26 -18.52 -18.02 24.92
CA GLU A 26 -17.51 -18.84 25.60
C GLU A 26 -16.28 -18.99 24.68
N LEU A 27 -16.52 -19.23 23.40
CA LEU A 27 -15.44 -19.31 22.41
C LEU A 27 -14.73 -17.97 22.27
N ALA A 28 -15.48 -16.86 22.14
CA ALA A 28 -14.90 -15.52 22.05
C ALA A 28 -14.05 -15.20 23.30
N GLN A 29 -14.53 -15.59 24.51
CA GLN A 29 -13.79 -15.41 25.74
C GLN A 29 -12.50 -16.26 25.76
N ALA A 30 -12.57 -17.51 25.31
CA ALA A 30 -11.40 -18.38 25.24
C ALA A 30 -10.31 -17.79 24.32
N TYR A 31 -10.70 -17.14 23.21
CA TYR A 31 -9.75 -16.43 22.35
C TYR A 31 -9.18 -15.20 23.05
N ARG A 32 -10.01 -14.37 23.71
CA ARG A 32 -9.52 -13.21 24.47
C ARG A 32 -8.49 -13.60 25.54
N ASP A 33 -8.74 -14.68 26.22
CA ASP A 33 -7.85 -15.19 27.27
C ASP A 33 -6.57 -15.83 26.73
N SER A 34 -6.54 -16.18 25.44
CA SER A 34 -5.37 -16.83 24.82
C SER A 34 -4.32 -15.84 24.29
N PHE A 35 -4.64 -14.54 24.18
CA PHE A 35 -3.74 -13.54 23.63
C PHE A 35 -3.43 -12.45 24.65
N ASP A 36 -2.14 -12.24 24.95
CA ASP A 36 -1.69 -11.08 25.72
C ASP A 36 -1.75 -9.79 24.90
N SER A 37 -1.56 -9.91 23.59
CA SER A 37 -1.68 -8.79 22.64
C SER A 37 -2.05 -9.29 21.25
N VAL A 38 -2.82 -8.49 20.55
CA VAL A 38 -3.19 -8.67 19.14
C VAL A 38 -2.60 -7.52 18.35
N MET A 39 -1.78 -7.80 17.35
CA MET A 39 -1.17 -6.78 16.49
C MET A 39 -1.70 -6.93 15.07
N VAL A 40 -2.17 -5.81 14.50
CA VAL A 40 -2.64 -5.76 13.12
C VAL A 40 -1.79 -4.78 12.34
N ASP A 41 -1.07 -5.29 11.36
CA ASP A 41 -0.29 -4.52 10.42
C ASP A 41 -1.12 -4.16 9.18
N GLU A 42 -0.72 -3.13 8.44
CA GLU A 42 -1.44 -2.60 7.27
C GLU A 42 -2.93 -2.34 7.57
N PHE A 43 -3.21 -1.78 8.74
CA PHE A 43 -4.57 -1.63 9.26
C PHE A 43 -5.47 -0.77 8.35
N GLN A 44 -4.90 0.13 7.50
CA GLN A 44 -5.64 0.91 6.51
C GLN A 44 -6.30 0.06 5.40
N ASP A 45 -5.88 -1.20 5.26
CA ASP A 45 -6.41 -2.13 4.26
C ASP A 45 -7.48 -3.08 4.82
N THR A 46 -7.91 -2.85 6.08
CA THR A 46 -8.94 -3.65 6.73
C THR A 46 -10.35 -3.18 6.37
N ASP A 47 -11.30 -4.12 6.43
CA ASP A 47 -12.73 -3.88 6.28
C ASP A 47 -13.49 -4.02 7.63
N ASN A 48 -14.78 -3.69 7.63
CA ASN A 48 -15.63 -3.79 8.81
C ASN A 48 -15.70 -5.19 9.41
N LEU A 49 -15.68 -6.23 8.57
CA LEU A 49 -15.78 -7.61 9.02
C LEU A 49 -14.50 -8.07 9.72
N GLN A 50 -13.34 -7.71 9.16
CA GLN A 50 -12.03 -8.00 9.74
C GLN A 50 -11.86 -7.26 11.09
N VAL A 51 -12.22 -5.97 11.15
CA VAL A 51 -12.20 -5.22 12.41
C VAL A 51 -13.18 -5.80 13.41
N GLY A 52 -14.36 -6.26 12.96
CA GLY A 52 -15.33 -6.95 13.80
C GLY A 52 -14.76 -8.22 14.44
N ILE A 53 -14.07 -9.06 13.67
CA ILE A 53 -13.40 -10.28 14.16
C ILE A 53 -12.33 -9.90 15.19
N VAL A 54 -11.44 -8.96 14.86
CA VAL A 54 -10.38 -8.50 15.76
C VAL A 54 -10.96 -7.97 17.08
N SER A 55 -12.05 -7.20 17.02
CA SER A 55 -12.71 -6.68 18.22
C SER A 55 -13.31 -7.77 19.11
N LYS A 56 -13.72 -8.91 18.55
CA LYS A 56 -14.27 -10.04 19.31
C LYS A 56 -13.20 -10.83 20.07
N ILE A 57 -11.99 -10.88 19.55
CA ILE A 57 -10.85 -11.57 20.16
C ILE A 57 -9.97 -10.67 21.03
N CYS A 58 -10.23 -9.38 21.06
CA CYS A 58 -9.62 -8.43 21.99
C CYS A 58 -10.51 -8.23 23.22
N ASP A 59 -9.94 -7.65 24.28
CA ASP A 59 -10.70 -7.21 25.44
C ASP A 59 -11.68 -6.08 25.09
N GLU A 60 -12.70 -5.86 25.89
CA GLU A 60 -13.74 -4.84 25.65
C GLU A 60 -13.18 -3.42 25.52
N GLY A 61 -12.07 -3.14 26.19
CA GLY A 61 -11.34 -1.88 26.11
C GLY A 61 -10.47 -1.72 24.89
N LEU A 62 -10.24 -2.79 24.12
CA LEU A 62 -9.22 -2.90 23.08
C LEU A 62 -7.80 -2.58 23.59
N THR A 63 -7.53 -2.81 24.88
CA THR A 63 -6.23 -2.52 25.49
C THR A 63 -5.16 -3.49 25.04
N THR A 64 -5.57 -4.68 24.58
CA THR A 64 -4.69 -5.69 23.99
C THR A 64 -4.42 -5.46 22.50
N LEU A 65 -5.12 -4.53 21.83
CA LEU A 65 -4.99 -4.26 20.40
C LEU A 65 -3.92 -3.22 20.11
N ALA A 66 -2.98 -3.57 19.25
CA ALA A 66 -2.05 -2.64 18.61
C ALA A 66 -2.25 -2.65 17.09
N THR A 67 -2.40 -1.47 16.50
CA THR A 67 -2.57 -1.33 15.05
C THR A 67 -1.44 -0.52 14.45
N VAL A 68 -0.94 -0.94 13.30
CA VAL A 68 0.03 -0.19 12.49
C VAL A 68 -0.58 0.02 11.12
N GLY A 69 -0.51 1.24 10.61
CA GLY A 69 -1.05 1.56 9.30
C GLY A 69 -0.77 2.99 8.86
N ASP A 70 -0.89 3.22 7.57
CA ASP A 70 -0.71 4.52 6.95
C ASP A 70 -1.89 4.81 6.01
N ALA A 71 -2.74 5.76 6.38
CA ALA A 71 -3.91 6.16 5.60
C ALA A 71 -3.56 6.57 4.16
N GLN A 72 -2.35 7.12 3.93
CA GLN A 72 -1.89 7.54 2.60
C GLN A 72 -1.51 6.35 1.71
N GLN A 73 -1.35 5.16 2.28
CA GLN A 73 -1.04 3.92 1.56
C GLN A 73 -2.27 3.03 1.31
N SER A 74 -3.48 3.48 1.67
CA SER A 74 -4.71 2.73 1.42
C SER A 74 -5.02 2.67 -0.08
N ILE A 75 -4.74 1.54 -0.71
CA ILE A 75 -4.94 1.32 -2.16
C ILE A 75 -5.90 0.17 -2.47
N TYR A 76 -6.42 -0.52 -1.45
CA TYR A 76 -7.25 -1.71 -1.61
C TYR A 76 -8.76 -1.48 -1.47
N GLY A 77 -9.24 -0.23 -1.65
CA GLY A 77 -10.66 0.10 -1.63
C GLY A 77 -11.50 -0.78 -2.58
N PHE A 78 -10.93 -1.16 -3.73
CA PHE A 78 -11.58 -2.09 -4.68
C PHE A 78 -11.74 -3.54 -4.17
N ARG A 79 -11.05 -3.89 -3.06
CA ARG A 79 -11.17 -5.19 -2.36
C ARG A 79 -12.02 -5.12 -1.10
N GLY A 80 -12.61 -3.95 -0.80
CA GLY A 80 -13.44 -3.75 0.38
C GLY A 80 -12.72 -3.07 1.55
N ALA A 81 -11.43 -2.73 1.42
CA ALA A 81 -10.77 -1.88 2.39
C ALA A 81 -11.52 -0.55 2.51
N ASP A 82 -11.72 -0.10 3.74
CA ASP A 82 -12.55 1.06 4.03
C ASP A 82 -11.78 2.01 4.95
N LEU A 83 -11.31 3.10 4.38
CA LEU A 83 -10.56 4.12 5.12
C LEU A 83 -11.38 4.75 6.26
N GLU A 84 -12.71 4.78 6.14
CA GLU A 84 -13.56 5.26 7.23
C GLU A 84 -13.51 4.32 8.44
N VAL A 85 -13.41 3.01 8.19
CA VAL A 85 -13.20 2.00 9.25
C VAL A 85 -11.91 2.24 10.00
N TYR A 86 -10.82 2.46 9.26
CA TYR A 86 -9.52 2.80 9.83
C TYR A 86 -9.61 4.06 10.71
N GLN A 87 -10.16 5.15 10.17
CA GLN A 87 -10.27 6.42 10.88
C GLN A 87 -11.16 6.33 12.12
N ARG A 88 -12.31 5.65 12.01
CA ARG A 88 -13.24 5.44 13.12
C ARG A 88 -12.62 4.60 14.23
N THR A 89 -11.93 3.52 13.89
CA THR A 89 -11.27 2.66 14.88
C THR A 89 -10.14 3.41 15.58
N ARG A 90 -9.34 4.17 14.85
CA ARG A 90 -8.29 5.04 15.39
C ARG A 90 -8.88 6.08 16.38
N ALA A 91 -9.98 6.74 16.00
CA ALA A 91 -10.67 7.70 16.87
C ALA A 91 -11.18 7.02 18.15
N MET A 92 -11.82 5.86 18.03
CA MET A 92 -12.34 5.09 19.17
C MET A 92 -11.20 4.65 20.11
N MET A 93 -10.09 4.17 19.59
CA MET A 93 -8.92 3.78 20.41
C MET A 93 -8.35 4.99 21.14
N ARG A 94 -8.26 6.15 20.48
CA ARG A 94 -7.79 7.39 21.07
C ARG A 94 -8.71 7.88 22.21
N GLU A 95 -10.05 7.82 22.03
CA GLU A 95 -11.05 8.15 23.06
C GLU A 95 -10.93 7.24 24.30
N ARG A 96 -10.48 5.99 24.10
CA ARG A 96 -10.25 5.02 25.17
C ARG A 96 -8.87 5.15 25.84
N GLY A 97 -8.10 6.16 25.46
CA GLY A 97 -6.80 6.46 26.08
C GLY A 97 -5.62 5.71 25.48
N SER A 98 -5.77 5.13 24.30
CA SER A 98 -4.63 4.50 23.60
C SER A 98 -3.59 5.53 23.22
N ASN A 99 -2.31 5.15 23.35
CA ASN A 99 -1.20 5.96 22.88
C ASN A 99 -1.07 5.84 21.37
N GLU A 100 -0.91 6.98 20.71
CA GLU A 100 -0.61 7.04 19.30
C GLU A 100 0.81 7.51 19.08
N VAL A 101 1.54 6.81 18.23
CA VAL A 101 2.93 7.14 17.86
C VAL A 101 2.99 7.31 16.35
N GLU A 102 3.46 8.47 15.91
CA GLU A 102 3.71 8.75 14.50
C GLU A 102 5.16 8.42 14.15
N LEU A 103 5.34 7.57 13.12
CA LEU A 103 6.64 7.26 12.56
C LEU A 103 6.94 8.23 11.41
N THR A 104 7.68 9.29 11.72
CA THR A 104 7.96 10.39 10.78
C THR A 104 9.32 10.31 10.10
N ILE A 105 10.12 9.28 10.40
CA ILE A 105 11.45 9.08 9.81
C ILE A 105 11.42 7.88 8.87
N ASN A 106 11.74 8.12 7.60
CA ASN A 106 11.81 7.09 6.57
C ASN A 106 13.28 6.69 6.33
N TYR A 107 13.62 5.45 6.68
CA TYR A 107 14.95 4.87 6.48
C TYR A 107 15.07 4.07 5.17
N ARG A 108 13.95 3.87 4.44
CA ARG A 108 13.90 3.07 3.21
C ARG A 108 14.30 3.89 1.99
N SER A 109 13.67 5.04 1.81
CA SER A 109 13.76 5.84 0.60
C SER A 109 14.88 6.87 0.65
N GLN A 110 15.44 7.19 -0.51
CA GLN A 110 16.38 8.30 -0.65
C GLN A 110 15.67 9.65 -0.45
N PRO A 111 16.37 10.69 0.06
CA PRO A 111 15.78 12.02 0.29
C PRO A 111 15.07 12.60 -0.94
N ASP A 112 15.66 12.43 -2.14
CA ASP A 112 15.10 12.96 -3.39
C ASP A 112 13.75 12.32 -3.76
N ILE A 113 13.59 11.02 -3.45
CA ILE A 113 12.33 10.31 -3.67
C ILE A 113 11.26 10.88 -2.75
N LEU A 114 11.58 11.10 -1.49
CA LEU A 114 10.64 11.67 -0.52
C LEU A 114 10.24 13.09 -0.90
N ARG A 115 11.20 13.94 -1.34
CA ARG A 115 10.90 15.29 -1.85
C ARG A 115 9.97 15.24 -3.06
N PHE A 116 10.22 14.35 -4.01
CA PHE A 116 9.37 14.19 -5.20
C PHE A 116 7.93 13.78 -4.81
N VAL A 117 7.79 12.85 -3.89
CA VAL A 117 6.48 12.41 -3.38
C VAL A 117 5.77 13.56 -2.67
N GLU A 118 6.47 14.29 -1.80
CA GLU A 118 5.93 15.47 -1.12
C GLU A 118 5.48 16.55 -2.11
N ASP A 119 6.31 16.88 -3.11
CA ASP A 119 6.02 17.92 -4.11
C ASP A 119 4.76 17.63 -4.94
N ILE A 120 4.42 16.36 -5.10
CA ILE A 120 3.22 15.95 -5.81
C ILE A 120 2.02 15.84 -4.85
N PHE A 121 2.15 15.06 -3.80
CA PHE A 121 1.00 14.60 -3.01
C PHE A 121 0.58 15.57 -1.91
N SER A 122 1.42 16.55 -1.53
CA SER A 122 1.02 17.64 -0.63
C SER A 122 0.11 18.69 -1.28
N LYS A 123 -0.11 18.61 -2.60
CA LYS A 123 -1.00 19.53 -3.30
C LYS A 123 -2.47 19.32 -2.93
N PRO A 124 -3.30 20.39 -2.97
CA PRO A 124 -4.72 20.31 -2.61
C PRO A 124 -5.52 19.30 -3.43
N GLU A 125 -5.10 18.99 -4.66
CA GLU A 125 -5.73 18.03 -5.56
C GLU A 125 -5.55 16.57 -5.09
N PHE A 126 -4.62 16.34 -4.15
CA PHE A 126 -4.33 15.03 -3.57
C PHE A 126 -4.66 15.06 -2.06
N PHE A 127 -3.67 15.07 -1.19
CA PHE A 127 -3.87 15.07 0.26
C PHE A 127 -3.90 16.47 0.88
N GLY A 128 -3.31 17.47 0.23
CA GLY A 128 -3.28 18.83 0.74
C GLY A 128 -2.67 18.91 2.14
N SER A 129 -3.41 19.53 3.06
CA SER A 129 -3.01 19.68 4.47
C SER A 129 -3.01 18.36 5.27
N GLU A 130 -3.63 17.31 4.74
CA GLU A 130 -3.65 15.98 5.37
C GLU A 130 -2.43 15.13 4.98
N PHE A 131 -1.55 15.67 4.10
CA PHE A 131 -0.33 14.98 3.74
C PHE A 131 0.61 14.85 4.94
N LEU A 132 0.86 13.63 5.36
CA LEU A 132 1.82 13.34 6.41
C LEU A 132 3.23 13.36 5.82
N LYS A 133 3.98 14.42 6.13
CA LYS A 133 5.36 14.55 5.71
C LYS A 133 6.27 13.65 6.55
N VAL A 134 7.12 12.90 5.86
CA VAL A 134 8.17 12.10 6.49
C VAL A 134 9.55 12.65 6.16
N SER A 135 10.44 12.65 7.15
CA SER A 135 11.84 13.05 6.99
C SER A 135 12.68 11.84 6.58
N SER A 136 13.76 12.08 5.83
CA SER A 136 14.71 11.02 5.52
C SER A 136 15.59 10.73 6.73
N GLY A 137 15.69 9.45 7.09
CA GLY A 137 16.72 8.94 8.00
C GLY A 137 18.01 8.53 7.27
N ARG A 138 18.08 8.74 5.96
CA ARG A 138 19.27 8.47 5.14
C ARG A 138 20.01 9.77 4.81
N GLU A 139 21.32 9.68 4.70
CA GLU A 139 22.15 10.81 4.28
C GLU A 139 21.95 11.13 2.79
N GLU A 140 22.04 12.40 2.44
CA GLU A 140 22.04 12.83 1.04
C GLU A 140 23.21 12.20 0.28
N GLY A 141 22.95 11.74 -0.94
CA GLY A 141 23.95 11.06 -1.75
C GLY A 141 24.23 9.61 -1.33
N SER A 142 23.71 9.15 -0.19
CA SER A 142 23.76 7.73 0.12
C SER A 142 22.97 6.94 -0.92
N GLY A 143 23.45 5.76 -1.27
CA GLY A 143 22.77 4.93 -2.28
C GLY A 143 23.56 3.67 -2.57
N PRO A 144 23.05 2.80 -3.42
CA PRO A 144 23.78 1.65 -3.85
C PRO A 144 25.01 2.08 -4.64
N PRO A 145 26.13 1.31 -4.58
CA PRO A 145 27.42 1.71 -5.15
C PRO A 145 27.40 1.85 -6.68
N TRP A 146 26.42 1.26 -7.34
CA TRP A 146 26.23 1.34 -8.80
C TRP A 146 25.52 2.62 -9.25
N LEU A 147 24.92 3.39 -8.33
CA LEU A 147 24.22 4.61 -8.67
C LEU A 147 25.15 5.82 -8.47
N MET A 148 25.42 6.53 -9.56
CA MET A 148 26.33 7.68 -9.53
C MET A 148 25.81 8.79 -8.61
N PRO A 149 26.66 9.48 -7.85
CA PRO A 149 26.24 10.51 -6.89
C PRO A 149 25.35 11.60 -7.51
N ASP A 150 25.69 12.04 -8.72
CA ASP A 150 24.99 13.13 -9.41
C ASP A 150 23.79 12.65 -10.24
N GLU A 151 23.49 11.35 -10.25
CA GLU A 151 22.38 10.81 -11.02
C GLU A 151 21.07 11.05 -10.28
N PRO A 152 20.01 11.59 -10.96
CA PRO A 152 18.72 11.81 -10.33
C PRO A 152 18.09 10.48 -9.90
N ARG A 153 17.55 10.45 -8.67
CA ARG A 153 16.87 9.28 -8.08
C ARG A 153 15.46 9.09 -8.64
N VAL A 154 14.90 10.13 -9.24
CA VAL A 154 13.60 10.11 -9.88
C VAL A 154 13.77 10.57 -11.32
N LYS A 155 13.30 9.76 -12.27
CA LYS A 155 13.30 10.06 -13.69
C LYS A 155 11.90 9.90 -14.24
N ILE A 156 11.47 10.85 -15.06
CA ILE A 156 10.21 10.77 -15.78
C ILE A 156 10.52 10.47 -17.24
N LEU A 157 10.11 9.32 -17.71
CA LEU A 157 10.28 8.91 -19.09
C LEU A 157 9.01 9.26 -19.87
N PHE A 158 9.14 10.08 -20.90
CA PHE A 158 8.05 10.40 -21.82
C PHE A 158 8.25 9.65 -23.13
N SER A 159 7.40 8.70 -23.42
CA SER A 159 7.33 8.11 -24.77
C SER A 159 6.45 9.02 -25.65
N ALA A 160 7.06 9.72 -26.58
CA ALA A 160 6.33 10.43 -27.62
C ALA A 160 5.96 9.47 -28.74
N GLY A 161 4.69 9.06 -28.77
CA GLY A 161 4.18 8.39 -29.97
C GLY A 161 4.43 9.28 -31.19
N HIS A 162 5.01 8.74 -32.28
CA HIS A 162 5.16 9.48 -33.52
C HIS A 162 3.79 10.05 -33.92
N LYS A 163 3.71 11.37 -34.14
CA LYS A 163 2.52 11.98 -34.76
C LYS A 163 2.27 11.22 -36.05
N ALA A 164 1.13 10.52 -36.12
CA ALA A 164 0.69 9.94 -37.37
C ALA A 164 0.73 11.06 -38.44
N GLU A 165 1.39 10.80 -39.56
CA GLU A 165 1.33 11.70 -40.72
C GLU A 165 -0.14 11.93 -41.06
N LYS A 166 -0.47 13.14 -41.58
CA LYS A 166 -1.85 13.52 -41.96
C LYS A 166 -2.44 12.40 -42.83
N GLY A 167 -3.41 11.66 -42.27
CA GLY A 167 -4.08 10.56 -42.97
C GLY A 167 -3.88 9.17 -42.35
N GLN A 168 -2.95 8.96 -41.41
CA GLN A 168 -2.85 7.74 -40.62
C GLN A 168 -3.58 7.93 -39.28
N GLY A 169 -4.35 6.89 -38.86
CA GLY A 169 -5.12 6.91 -37.62
C GLY A 169 -4.25 7.12 -36.37
N ARG A 170 -4.91 7.36 -35.22
CA ARG A 170 -4.24 7.49 -33.91
C ARG A 170 -3.22 6.37 -33.72
N THR A 171 -2.03 6.69 -33.19
CA THR A 171 -1.05 5.69 -32.75
C THR A 171 -1.77 4.65 -31.91
N SER A 172 -1.62 3.38 -32.22
CA SER A 172 -2.30 2.31 -31.48
C SER A 172 -1.79 2.28 -30.03
N THR A 173 -2.64 1.92 -29.10
CA THR A 173 -2.26 1.72 -27.69
C THR A 173 -1.11 0.73 -27.55
N ASP A 174 -1.05 -0.28 -28.44
CA ASP A 174 0.00 -1.29 -28.43
C ASP A 174 1.35 -0.71 -28.87
N ALA A 175 1.38 0.20 -29.85
CA ALA A 175 2.61 0.87 -30.25
C ALA A 175 3.16 1.79 -29.14
N LEU A 176 2.28 2.44 -28.36
CA LEU A 176 2.68 3.23 -27.19
C LEU A 176 3.26 2.32 -26.10
N ARG A 177 2.58 1.21 -25.76
CA ARG A 177 3.06 0.23 -24.78
C ARG A 177 4.41 -0.36 -25.18
N GLN A 178 4.60 -0.66 -26.46
CA GLN A 178 5.87 -1.16 -26.97
C GLN A 178 6.99 -0.12 -26.82
N ALA A 179 6.71 1.16 -27.08
CA ALA A 179 7.67 2.23 -26.89
C ALA A 179 8.05 2.39 -25.39
N ASP A 180 7.06 2.32 -24.49
CA ASP A 180 7.29 2.34 -23.06
C ASP A 180 8.14 1.14 -22.60
N ALA A 181 7.84 -0.06 -23.09
CA ALA A 181 8.58 -1.26 -22.75
C ALA A 181 10.05 -1.19 -23.21
N VAL A 182 10.31 -0.66 -24.41
CA VAL A 182 11.68 -0.46 -24.91
C VAL A 182 12.42 0.55 -24.03
N ALA A 183 11.79 1.70 -23.70
CA ALA A 183 12.44 2.71 -22.88
C ALA A 183 12.77 2.20 -21.47
N LEU A 184 11.90 1.37 -20.89
CA LEU A 184 12.15 0.73 -19.59
C LEU A 184 13.28 -0.32 -19.70
N ALA A 185 13.30 -1.13 -20.76
CA ALA A 185 14.34 -2.11 -20.98
C ALA A 185 15.72 -1.45 -21.15
N ASP A 186 15.81 -0.39 -21.94
CA ASP A 186 17.03 0.39 -22.12
C ASP A 186 17.54 0.96 -20.79
N GLU A 187 16.65 1.47 -19.94
CA GLU A 187 17.03 1.98 -18.62
C GLU A 187 17.50 0.87 -17.69
N PHE A 188 16.88 -0.31 -17.72
CA PHE A 188 17.30 -1.47 -16.94
C PHE A 188 18.67 -1.98 -17.38
N GLU A 189 18.90 -2.07 -18.68
CA GLU A 189 20.22 -2.45 -19.24
C GLU A 189 21.29 -1.43 -18.85
N ARG A 190 20.98 -0.13 -18.91
CA ARG A 190 21.87 0.92 -18.49
C ARG A 190 22.26 0.80 -17.01
N LEU A 191 21.30 0.58 -16.12
CA LEU A 191 21.54 0.39 -14.69
C LEU A 191 22.32 -0.90 -14.42
N HIS A 192 22.02 -1.97 -15.15
CA HIS A 192 22.75 -3.22 -15.05
C HIS A 192 24.21 -3.07 -15.48
N ALA A 193 24.46 -2.32 -16.54
CA ALA A 193 25.83 -2.01 -16.98
C ALA A 193 26.62 -1.18 -15.94
N GLN A 194 25.94 -0.43 -15.07
CA GLN A 194 26.54 0.27 -13.93
C GLN A 194 26.75 -0.62 -12.70
N GLY A 195 26.30 -1.88 -12.75
CA GLY A 195 26.49 -2.87 -11.68
C GLY A 195 25.25 -3.20 -10.86
N ALA A 196 24.07 -2.69 -11.22
CA ALA A 196 22.82 -3.10 -10.59
C ALA A 196 22.45 -4.53 -10.95
N SER A 197 21.92 -5.30 -10.02
CA SER A 197 21.33 -6.61 -10.30
C SER A 197 19.89 -6.44 -10.80
N TYR A 198 19.48 -7.22 -11.80
CA TYR A 198 18.07 -7.28 -12.21
C TYR A 198 17.14 -7.69 -11.06
N GLY A 199 17.64 -8.45 -10.07
CA GLY A 199 16.90 -8.81 -8.87
C GLY A 199 16.60 -7.63 -7.94
N ASP A 200 17.28 -6.49 -8.10
CA ASP A 200 17.06 -5.26 -7.35
C ASP A 200 16.10 -4.27 -8.07
N MET A 201 15.60 -4.67 -9.25
CA MET A 201 14.71 -3.85 -10.07
C MET A 201 13.30 -4.42 -10.08
N ALA A 202 12.30 -3.56 -10.15
CA ALA A 202 10.90 -3.95 -10.24
C ALA A 202 10.12 -3.02 -11.18
N ILE A 203 9.13 -3.56 -11.87
CA ILE A 203 8.18 -2.80 -12.67
C ILE A 203 6.81 -2.93 -12.01
N LEU A 204 6.19 -1.80 -11.68
CA LEU A 204 4.82 -1.74 -11.18
C LEU A 204 3.89 -1.39 -12.33
N LEU A 205 2.90 -2.23 -12.59
CA LEU A 205 1.93 -2.06 -13.67
C LEU A 205 0.51 -2.03 -13.09
N GLN A 206 -0.33 -1.16 -13.64
CA GLN A 206 -1.75 -1.13 -13.29
C GLN A 206 -2.48 -2.42 -13.72
N SER A 207 -2.02 -3.07 -14.78
CA SER A 207 -2.57 -4.31 -15.30
C SER A 207 -1.49 -5.07 -16.07
N THR A 208 -1.44 -6.39 -15.87
CA THR A 208 -0.55 -7.29 -16.61
C THR A 208 -1.14 -7.74 -17.96
N LYS A 209 -2.35 -7.29 -18.32
CA LYS A 209 -2.92 -7.58 -19.64
C LYS A 209 -2.14 -6.84 -20.72
N GLY A 210 -1.35 -7.60 -21.49
CA GLY A 210 -0.50 -7.08 -22.58
C GLY A 210 0.87 -6.58 -22.12
N ALA A 211 1.36 -7.09 -20.98
CA ALA A 211 2.75 -6.93 -20.56
C ALA A 211 3.63 -7.98 -21.24
#